data_0d085ca4cc072d036be04b91bd7d6858
#
_entry.id   0d085ca4cc072d036be04b91bd7d6858
#
_cell.length_a   1.000
_cell.length_b   1.000
_cell.length_c   1.000
_cell.angle_alpha   90.00
_cell.angle_beta   90.00
_cell.angle_gamma   90.00
#
_symmetry.space_group_name_H-M   'P 1'
#
loop_
_entity.id
_entity.type
_entity.pdbx_description
1 polymer ?
#
loop_
_entity_poly.entity_id
_entity_poly.type
_entity_poly.pdbx_seq_one_letter_code
_entity_poly.pdbx_strand_id
1 'polypeptide(L)'
;MAYATINPYTEERVASFPTASDEDVRGAIAKADQAFTSWKDTSFEQRAGILARVAEILRERHTEFAKILTLEMGKLLTEAEAEVELSAQIIDYYVEHAEQQLQPRTLPSADYD
;
A
#
# COMPACT_ATOMS: atom_id res chain seq x y z
N MET A 1 23.79 -6.89 -8.18
CA MET A 1 23.91 -5.86 -7.12
C MET A 1 22.88 -6.19 -6.04
N ALA A 2 23.25 -6.24 -4.77
CA ALA A 2 22.27 -6.40 -3.69
C ALA A 2 21.59 -5.04 -3.44
N TYR A 3 20.29 -5.05 -3.19
CA TYR A 3 19.58 -3.86 -2.73
C TYR A 3 19.94 -3.56 -1.28
N ALA A 4 20.06 -2.30 -0.93
CA ALA A 4 20.36 -1.88 0.44
C ALA A 4 19.63 -0.59 0.77
N THR A 5 19.23 -0.44 2.03
CA THR A 5 18.83 0.83 2.59
C THR A 5 19.99 1.45 3.34
N ILE A 6 20.16 2.75 3.19
CA ILE A 6 21.27 3.52 3.75
C ILE A 6 20.66 4.71 4.49
N ASN A 7 21.07 4.94 5.72
CA ASN A 7 20.68 6.12 6.44
C ASN A 7 21.30 7.37 5.77
N PRO A 8 20.52 8.29 5.22
CA PRO A 8 21.06 9.42 4.47
C PRO A 8 21.81 10.45 5.34
N TYR A 9 21.65 10.39 6.66
CA TYR A 9 22.36 11.28 7.58
C TYR A 9 23.73 10.72 8.01
N THR A 10 23.82 9.41 8.29
CA THR A 10 25.07 8.77 8.76
C THR A 10 25.84 8.08 7.66
N GLU A 11 25.22 7.89 6.46
CA GLU A 11 25.73 7.11 5.34
C GLU A 11 25.96 5.62 5.68
N GLU A 12 25.47 5.18 6.84
CA GLU A 12 25.57 3.78 7.24
C GLU A 12 24.48 2.91 6.60
N ARG A 13 24.87 1.69 6.28
CA ARG A 13 23.91 0.70 5.75
C ARG A 13 22.97 0.20 6.84
N VAL A 14 21.67 0.44 6.68
CA VAL A 14 20.62 -0.01 7.60
C VAL A 14 20.28 -1.47 7.37
N ALA A 15 20.06 -1.87 6.10
CA ALA A 15 19.72 -3.25 5.73
C ALA A 15 20.21 -3.60 4.33
N SER A 16 20.30 -4.89 4.04
CA SER A 16 20.60 -5.43 2.72
C SER A 16 19.59 -6.50 2.34
N PHE A 17 19.19 -6.52 1.06
CA PHE A 17 18.19 -7.44 0.53
C PHE A 17 18.79 -8.20 -0.67
N PRO A 18 18.53 -9.52 -0.78
CA PRO A 18 18.96 -10.29 -1.94
C PRO A 18 18.20 -9.82 -3.18
N THR A 19 18.85 -9.94 -4.34
CA THR A 19 18.16 -9.77 -5.63
C THR A 19 17.31 -11.01 -5.89
N ALA A 20 16.04 -10.80 -6.21
CA ALA A 20 15.17 -11.89 -6.62
C ALA A 20 15.67 -12.53 -7.91
N SER A 21 15.62 -13.86 -8.01
CA SER A 21 15.89 -14.58 -9.25
C SER A 21 14.75 -14.44 -10.25
N ASP A 22 15.00 -14.73 -11.52
CA ASP A 22 13.93 -14.78 -12.53
C ASP A 22 12.85 -15.80 -12.18
N GLU A 23 13.21 -16.88 -11.50
CA GLU A 23 12.28 -17.91 -11.03
C GLU A 23 11.39 -17.37 -9.91
N ASP A 24 11.95 -16.63 -8.94
CA ASP A 24 11.19 -15.97 -7.88
C ASP A 24 10.17 -14.98 -8.45
N VAL A 25 10.60 -14.19 -9.44
CA VAL A 25 9.72 -13.20 -10.10
C VAL A 25 8.58 -13.90 -10.83
N ARG A 26 8.89 -14.95 -11.64
CA ARG A 26 7.84 -15.73 -12.34
C ARG A 26 6.90 -16.42 -11.36
N GLY A 27 7.45 -16.97 -10.27
CA GLY A 27 6.66 -17.58 -9.20
C GLY A 27 5.73 -16.58 -8.50
N ALA A 28 6.19 -15.37 -8.26
CA ALA A 28 5.36 -14.30 -7.68
C ALA A 28 4.21 -13.90 -8.61
N ILE A 29 4.49 -13.75 -9.92
CA ILE A 29 3.47 -13.46 -10.94
C ILE A 29 2.41 -14.57 -10.99
N ALA A 30 2.83 -15.84 -11.02
CA ALA A 30 1.91 -16.97 -11.07
C ALA A 30 1.02 -17.04 -9.80
N LYS A 31 1.57 -16.77 -8.62
CA LYS A 31 0.80 -16.69 -7.37
C LYS A 31 -0.21 -15.55 -7.39
N ALA A 32 0.17 -14.40 -7.91
CA ALA A 32 -0.74 -13.25 -8.04
C ALA A 32 -1.90 -13.55 -8.99
N ASP A 33 -1.63 -14.17 -10.15
CA ASP A 33 -2.66 -14.59 -11.10
C ASP A 33 -3.62 -15.61 -10.48
N GLN A 34 -3.09 -16.62 -9.79
CA GLN A 34 -3.90 -17.58 -9.08
C GLN A 34 -4.78 -16.93 -8.00
N ALA A 35 -4.22 -16.03 -7.20
CA ALA A 35 -4.96 -15.32 -6.16
C ALA A 35 -6.08 -14.45 -6.75
N PHE A 36 -5.84 -13.83 -7.91
CA PHE A 36 -6.83 -13.00 -8.60
C PHE A 36 -8.10 -13.78 -8.97
N THR A 37 -8.02 -15.08 -9.24
CA THR A 37 -9.19 -15.89 -9.64
C THR A 37 -10.31 -15.88 -8.61
N SER A 38 -9.98 -15.82 -7.31
CA SER A 38 -10.94 -15.71 -6.21
C SER A 38 -11.09 -14.27 -5.70
N TRP A 39 -10.01 -13.49 -5.71
CA TRP A 39 -10.03 -12.12 -5.20
C TRP A 39 -10.98 -11.20 -5.99
N LYS A 40 -11.06 -11.35 -7.30
CA LYS A 40 -11.94 -10.56 -8.16
C LYS A 40 -13.43 -10.67 -7.79
N ASP A 41 -13.83 -11.80 -7.19
CA ASP A 41 -15.20 -12.09 -6.82
C ASP A 41 -15.53 -11.68 -5.36
N THR A 42 -14.57 -11.12 -4.61
CA THR A 42 -14.80 -10.59 -3.28
C THR A 42 -15.64 -9.30 -3.33
N SER A 43 -16.50 -9.12 -2.32
CA SER A 43 -17.30 -7.89 -2.20
C SER A 43 -16.45 -6.68 -1.81
N PHE A 44 -16.98 -5.47 -2.03
CA PHE A 44 -16.36 -4.25 -1.53
C PHE A 44 -16.23 -4.28 0.01
N GLU A 45 -17.24 -4.77 0.72
CA GLU A 45 -17.22 -4.90 2.17
C GLU A 45 -16.06 -5.78 2.66
N GLN A 46 -15.83 -6.94 2.03
CA GLN A 46 -14.72 -7.82 2.39
C GLN A 46 -13.35 -7.15 2.19
N ARG A 47 -13.17 -6.45 1.06
CA ARG A 47 -11.94 -5.71 0.78
C ARG A 47 -11.75 -4.52 1.70
N ALA A 48 -12.84 -3.77 1.97
CA ALA A 48 -12.84 -2.65 2.90
C ALA A 48 -12.45 -3.09 4.32
N GLY A 49 -12.98 -4.24 4.80
CA GLY A 49 -12.60 -4.78 6.10
C GLY A 49 -11.11 -5.09 6.24
N ILE A 50 -10.47 -5.60 5.17
CA ILE A 50 -9.03 -5.84 5.16
C ILE A 50 -8.26 -4.51 5.21
N LEU A 51 -8.65 -3.52 4.42
CA LEU A 51 -8.01 -2.21 4.39
C LEU A 51 -8.21 -1.43 5.69
N ALA A 52 -9.39 -1.50 6.30
CA ALA A 52 -9.64 -0.91 7.62
C ALA A 52 -8.66 -1.47 8.67
N ARG A 53 -8.42 -2.80 8.65
CA ARG A 53 -7.43 -3.40 9.55
C ARG A 53 -6.00 -2.90 9.27
N VAL A 54 -5.66 -2.60 8.01
CA VAL A 54 -4.36 -1.98 7.68
C VAL A 54 -4.25 -0.59 8.30
N ALA A 55 -5.28 0.25 8.20
CA ALA A 55 -5.29 1.59 8.81
C ALA A 55 -5.14 1.52 10.35
N GLU A 56 -5.82 0.56 11.00
CA GLU A 56 -5.66 0.31 12.43
C GLU A 56 -4.20 -0.06 12.78
N ILE A 57 -3.59 -1.00 12.05
CA ILE A 57 -2.20 -1.42 12.27
C ILE A 57 -1.23 -0.25 12.08
N LEU A 58 -1.44 0.62 11.09
CA LEU A 58 -0.63 1.82 10.90
C LEU A 58 -0.67 2.72 12.15
N ARG A 59 -1.83 2.90 12.76
CA ARG A 59 -1.98 3.68 14.00
C ARG A 59 -1.42 2.96 15.22
N GLU A 60 -1.67 1.67 15.38
CA GLU A 60 -1.14 0.86 16.47
C GLU A 60 0.40 0.85 16.49
N ARG A 61 1.02 0.79 15.30
CA ARG A 61 2.48 0.73 15.12
C ARG A 61 3.07 2.05 14.61
N HIS A 62 2.37 3.14 14.80
CA HIS A 62 2.67 4.48 14.30
C HIS A 62 4.13 4.90 14.50
N THR A 63 4.63 4.82 15.73
CA THR A 63 6.01 5.21 16.05
C THR A 63 7.05 4.30 15.35
N GLU A 64 6.75 3.02 15.16
CA GLU A 64 7.65 2.09 14.49
C GLU A 64 7.80 2.46 13.01
N PHE A 65 6.68 2.68 12.31
CA PHE A 65 6.72 3.07 10.89
C PHE A 65 7.36 4.45 10.69
N ALA A 66 7.06 5.42 11.56
CA ALA A 66 7.69 6.74 11.51
C ALA A 66 9.21 6.66 11.67
N LYS A 67 9.72 5.81 12.56
CA LYS A 67 11.16 5.59 12.71
C LYS A 67 11.81 5.01 11.44
N ILE A 68 11.14 4.10 10.74
CA ILE A 68 11.65 3.55 9.48
C ILE A 68 11.80 4.67 8.44
N LEU A 69 10.78 5.51 8.28
CA LEU A 69 10.82 6.66 7.37
C LEU A 69 11.96 7.63 7.71
N THR A 70 12.17 7.91 8.99
CA THR A 70 13.28 8.75 9.43
C THR A 70 14.64 8.13 9.12
N LEU A 71 14.81 6.84 9.41
CA LEU A 71 16.09 6.14 9.22
C LEU A 71 16.46 5.95 7.75
N GLU A 72 15.47 5.65 6.89
CA GLU A 72 15.73 5.30 5.49
C GLU A 72 15.62 6.48 4.53
N MET A 73 14.79 7.48 4.87
CA MET A 73 14.53 8.64 4.01
C MET A 73 15.07 9.97 4.57
N GLY A 74 15.57 9.98 5.82
CA GLY A 74 16.06 11.21 6.47
C GLY A 74 14.96 12.21 6.82
N LYS A 75 13.72 11.78 6.89
CA LYS A 75 12.59 12.63 7.22
C LYS A 75 12.60 13.01 8.70
N LEU A 76 12.16 14.22 9.03
CA LEU A 76 11.96 14.59 10.43
C LEU A 76 10.94 13.66 11.09
N LEU A 77 11.19 13.23 12.32
CA LEU A 77 10.31 12.26 12.98
C LEU A 77 8.85 12.74 13.07
N THR A 78 8.64 14.01 13.37
CA THR A 78 7.29 14.61 13.44
C THR A 78 6.57 14.60 12.09
N GLU A 79 7.30 14.78 10.98
CA GLU A 79 6.73 14.70 9.64
C GLU A 79 6.48 13.24 9.24
N ALA A 80 7.35 12.32 9.64
CA ALA A 80 7.16 10.89 9.43
C ALA A 80 5.93 10.38 10.19
N GLU A 81 5.72 10.83 11.41
CA GLU A 81 4.51 10.55 12.20
C GLU A 81 3.25 11.06 11.50
N ALA A 82 3.26 12.30 11.02
CA ALA A 82 2.15 12.86 10.27
C ALA A 82 1.86 12.08 8.97
N GLU A 83 2.89 11.58 8.29
CA GLU A 83 2.72 10.79 7.06
C GLU A 83 2.12 9.41 7.32
N VAL A 84 2.48 8.75 8.40
CA VAL A 84 1.86 7.48 8.80
C VAL A 84 0.36 7.68 9.08
N GLU A 85 -0.01 8.74 9.81
CA GLU A 85 -1.42 9.05 10.07
C GLU A 85 -2.16 9.45 8.78
N LEU A 86 -1.55 10.27 7.92
CA LEU A 86 -2.14 10.61 6.62
C LEU A 86 -2.39 9.35 5.77
N SER A 87 -1.46 8.40 5.78
CA SER A 87 -1.62 7.11 5.07
C SER A 87 -2.82 6.33 5.59
N ALA A 88 -3.01 6.27 6.91
CA ALA A 88 -4.18 5.64 7.51
C ALA A 88 -5.49 6.37 7.14
N GLN A 89 -5.50 7.71 7.14
CA GLN A 89 -6.67 8.51 6.73
C GLN A 89 -7.04 8.30 5.26
N ILE A 90 -6.06 8.19 4.37
CA ILE A 90 -6.31 7.90 2.96
C ILE A 90 -6.97 6.52 2.80
N ILE A 91 -6.52 5.52 3.56
CA ILE A 91 -7.13 4.19 3.56
C ILE A 91 -8.57 4.27 4.06
N ASP A 92 -8.83 4.95 5.18
CA ASP A 92 -10.19 5.12 5.73
C ASP A 92 -11.12 5.77 4.71
N TYR A 93 -10.63 6.80 4.00
CA TYR A 93 -11.41 7.45 2.95
C TYR A 93 -11.87 6.47 1.87
N TYR A 94 -10.97 5.60 1.38
CA TYR A 94 -11.35 4.62 0.37
C TYR A 94 -12.17 3.46 0.93
N VAL A 95 -11.97 3.07 2.18
CA VAL A 95 -12.84 2.11 2.88
C VAL A 95 -14.28 2.60 2.87
N GLU A 96 -14.51 3.89 3.11
CA GLU A 96 -15.85 4.48 3.17
C GLU A 96 -16.44 4.74 1.77
N HIS A 97 -15.64 5.15 0.78
CA HIS A 97 -16.15 5.77 -0.44
C HIS A 97 -15.95 4.94 -1.71
N ALA A 98 -15.05 3.94 -1.71
CA ALA A 98 -14.65 3.25 -2.95
C ALA A 98 -15.83 2.55 -3.64
N GLU A 99 -16.74 1.93 -2.90
CA GLU A 99 -17.91 1.26 -3.48
C GLU A 99 -18.78 2.24 -4.28
N GLN A 100 -19.08 3.40 -3.68
CA GLN A 100 -19.87 4.43 -4.33
C GLN A 100 -19.16 5.01 -5.57
N GLN A 101 -17.86 5.28 -5.45
CA GLN A 101 -17.07 5.89 -6.53
C GLN A 101 -16.87 4.97 -7.73
N LEU A 102 -16.89 3.66 -7.51
CA LEU A 102 -16.71 2.63 -8.53
C LEU A 102 -18.02 2.05 -9.07
N GLN A 103 -19.18 2.60 -8.70
CA GLN A 103 -20.45 2.21 -9.28
C GLN A 103 -20.48 2.48 -10.80
N PRO A 104 -21.11 1.60 -11.58
CA PRO A 104 -21.31 1.84 -13.00
C PRO A 104 -22.02 3.16 -13.25
N ARG A 105 -21.45 4.00 -14.12
CA ARG A 105 -22.05 5.26 -14.53
C ARG A 105 -22.60 5.13 -15.95
N THR A 106 -23.92 5.26 -16.10
CA THR A 106 -24.55 5.34 -17.41
C THR A 106 -24.23 6.70 -18.04
N LEU A 107 -23.57 6.69 -19.17
CA LEU A 107 -23.38 7.89 -19.96
C LEU A 107 -24.65 8.14 -20.79
N PRO A 108 -25.14 9.41 -20.90
CA PRO A 108 -26.20 9.72 -21.84
C PRO A 108 -25.71 9.39 -23.25
N SER A 109 -26.44 8.51 -23.96
CA SER A 109 -26.21 8.30 -25.37
C SER A 109 -26.68 9.57 -26.11
N ALA A 110 -25.84 10.13 -26.97
CA ALA A 110 -26.32 11.05 -27.98
C ALA A 110 -27.15 10.20 -28.96
N ASP A 111 -28.46 10.49 -29.05
CA ASP A 111 -29.27 9.96 -30.14
C ASP A 111 -28.68 10.60 -31.41
N TYR A 112 -27.93 9.83 -32.17
CA TYR A 112 -27.58 10.16 -33.55
C TYR A 112 -28.78 9.76 -34.38
N ASP A 113 -29.68 10.71 -34.68
CA ASP A 113 -30.63 10.65 -35.78
C ASP A 113 -29.91 10.68 -37.15
#